data_8f9a3a5510470828157a7c10827749d6
#
_entry.id   8f9a3a5510470828157a7c10827749d6
#
_cell.length_a   1.000
_cell.length_b   1.000
_cell.length_c   1.000
_cell.angle_alpha   90.00
_cell.angle_beta   90.00
_cell.angle_gamma   90.00
#
_symmetry.space_group_name_H-M   'P 1'
#
loop_
_entity.id
_entity.type
_entity.pdbx_description
1 polymer ?
#
loop_
_entity_poly.entity_id
_entity_poly.type
_entity_poly.pdbx_seq_one_letter_code
_entity_poly.pdbx_strand_id
1 'polypeptide(L)'
;MSDSESQMEKEAVETVAPGTPVQDEAKQATDAGQKSLTETQSRPAKAADLLISNLDIKRLIELDACTRCGECLTWCPVYDQDEKESIIPRTKVMDFLRILRSQHGIVGQIIKSDKSPGALKKLLSALFRYREITDQDVRDFAQNLYECSTCGQCHVVCPANIDTVNLWEDIRRLIVQAGYGPLESQKALVKSVKSYDNPWQQPRAGRTKWARRAKKENLIADLPKEMKKTGAKVLLFLGCTASYDINVKQVAVSTINILEMLGIDYGVFGKDEKCCGSVMLRMGDPEFERIASDNLKMFHDAGFQTLITSCAGCFKTIKEDYPRV
;
A
#
# COMPACT_ATOMS: atom_id res chain seq x y z
N MET A 1 -42.36 -11.90 -47.45
CA MET A 1 -41.08 -11.47 -46.90
C MET A 1 -41.35 -10.36 -45.91
N SER A 2 -41.85 -10.71 -44.77
CA SER A 2 -42.09 -9.89 -43.59
C SER A 2 -42.77 -10.83 -42.62
N ASP A 3 -42.19 -11.17 -41.52
CA ASP A 3 -42.74 -11.80 -40.30
C ASP A 3 -41.79 -12.75 -39.55
N SER A 4 -40.44 -12.65 -39.79
CA SER A 4 -39.49 -13.49 -39.09
C SER A 4 -38.44 -12.74 -38.23
N GLU A 5 -38.52 -11.41 -38.13
CA GLU A 5 -37.56 -10.61 -37.34
C GLU A 5 -38.08 -10.10 -35.99
N SER A 6 -39.33 -10.40 -35.62
CA SER A 6 -39.90 -9.88 -34.35
C SER A 6 -39.99 -10.85 -33.19
N GLN A 7 -39.41 -12.05 -33.31
CA GLN A 7 -39.46 -13.09 -32.23
C GLN A 7 -38.14 -13.40 -31.54
N MET A 8 -37.05 -12.75 -31.90
CA MET A 8 -35.73 -13.02 -31.28
C MET A 8 -35.26 -12.00 -30.19
N GLU A 9 -36.10 -11.02 -29.87
CA GLU A 9 -35.73 -9.96 -28.88
C GLU A 9 -36.45 -10.06 -27.52
N LYS A 10 -37.09 -11.17 -27.20
CA LYS A 10 -37.86 -11.31 -25.93
C LYS A 10 -37.41 -12.37 -24.95
N GLU A 11 -36.25 -13.00 -25.11
CA GLU A 11 -35.72 -13.94 -24.12
C GLU A 11 -34.29 -13.55 -23.73
N ALA A 12 -34.10 -12.65 -22.82
CA ALA A 12 -32.94 -12.56 -21.91
C ALA A 12 -32.95 -11.28 -21.05
N VAL A 13 -33.96 -11.08 -20.23
CA VAL A 13 -33.79 -10.27 -19.02
C VAL A 13 -34.45 -11.02 -17.86
N GLU A 14 -33.77 -12.02 -17.37
CA GLU A 14 -34.06 -12.56 -16.06
C GLU A 14 -33.39 -11.64 -15.03
N THR A 15 -34.21 -10.83 -14.39
CA THR A 15 -33.80 -9.89 -13.33
C THR A 15 -33.33 -10.69 -12.12
N VAL A 16 -32.03 -10.68 -11.90
CA VAL A 16 -31.44 -11.11 -10.62
C VAL A 16 -31.93 -10.11 -9.56
N ALA A 17 -32.72 -10.61 -8.61
CA ALA A 17 -33.15 -9.87 -7.44
C ALA A 17 -31.95 -9.35 -6.64
N PRO A 18 -32.01 -8.12 -6.08
CA PRO A 18 -30.91 -7.58 -5.30
C PRO A 18 -30.71 -8.42 -4.04
N GLY A 19 -29.52 -8.98 -3.90
CA GLY A 19 -29.08 -9.68 -2.70
C GLY A 19 -29.17 -8.78 -1.47
N THR A 20 -29.68 -9.33 -0.38
CA THR A 20 -29.74 -8.73 0.95
C THR A 20 -28.42 -8.08 1.35
N PRO A 21 -28.43 -6.88 1.94
CA PRO A 21 -27.19 -6.19 2.32
C PRO A 21 -26.50 -6.92 3.47
N VAL A 22 -25.24 -7.28 3.25
CA VAL A 22 -24.32 -7.80 4.27
C VAL A 22 -23.88 -6.61 5.17
N GLN A 23 -24.80 -6.07 5.94
CA GLN A 23 -24.52 -4.95 6.85
C GLN A 23 -24.68 -5.28 8.33
N ASP A 24 -25.26 -6.43 8.69
CA ASP A 24 -25.57 -6.72 10.08
C ASP A 24 -24.50 -7.51 10.84
N GLU A 25 -23.57 -8.19 10.16
CA GLU A 25 -22.50 -8.91 10.87
C GLU A 25 -21.30 -8.05 11.28
N ALA A 26 -21.09 -6.90 10.64
CA ALA A 26 -19.99 -6.00 10.99
C ALA A 26 -20.28 -5.15 12.24
N LYS A 27 -21.56 -4.95 12.61
CA LYS A 27 -21.95 -4.18 13.81
C LYS A 27 -21.88 -4.97 15.11
N GLN A 28 -21.96 -6.29 15.06
CA GLN A 28 -21.89 -7.12 16.28
C GLN A 28 -20.45 -7.40 16.75
N ALA A 29 -19.44 -7.18 15.90
CA ALA A 29 -18.04 -7.37 16.27
C ALA A 29 -17.42 -6.13 16.97
N THR A 30 -18.06 -4.96 16.90
CA THR A 30 -17.54 -3.72 17.48
C THR A 30 -18.00 -3.46 18.92
N ASP A 31 -19.07 -4.11 19.37
CA ASP A 31 -19.64 -3.87 20.72
C ASP A 31 -19.06 -4.79 21.82
N ALA A 32 -18.30 -5.81 21.47
CA ALA A 32 -17.71 -6.74 22.44
C ALA A 32 -16.33 -6.31 23.00
N GLY A 33 -15.75 -5.22 22.50
CA GLY A 33 -14.41 -4.75 22.85
C GLY A 33 -14.32 -3.58 23.86
N GLN A 34 -15.43 -2.99 24.28
CA GLN A 34 -15.44 -1.87 25.21
C GLN A 34 -15.77 -2.30 26.66
N LYS A 35 -14.97 -3.18 27.25
CA LYS A 35 -14.94 -3.30 28.71
C LYS A 35 -13.80 -2.45 29.25
N SER A 36 -14.21 -1.42 30.01
CA SER A 36 -13.43 -0.47 30.77
C SER A 36 -12.21 -1.09 31.45
N LEU A 37 -11.02 -0.74 30.97
CA LEU A 37 -9.82 -0.75 31.80
C LEU A 37 -9.81 0.59 32.55
N THR A 38 -9.97 0.56 33.86
CA THR A 38 -9.74 1.69 34.75
C THR A 38 -8.32 2.17 34.56
N GLU A 39 -8.15 3.28 33.86
CA GLU A 39 -6.89 3.96 33.66
C GLU A 39 -6.39 4.50 35.00
N THR A 40 -5.39 3.86 35.54
CA THR A 40 -4.42 4.53 36.40
C THR A 40 -3.75 5.58 35.50
N GLN A 41 -3.92 6.86 35.79
CA GLN A 41 -3.29 7.99 35.08
C GLN A 41 -1.75 7.89 35.24
N SER A 42 -1.10 7.00 34.52
CA SER A 42 0.33 7.01 34.33
C SER A 42 0.67 8.12 33.32
N ARG A 43 1.68 8.91 33.64
CA ARG A 43 2.24 9.93 32.74
C ARG A 43 2.43 9.29 31.36
N PRO A 44 1.95 9.87 30.26
CA PRO A 44 2.06 9.27 28.96
C PRO A 44 3.52 8.98 28.62
N ALA A 45 3.81 7.78 28.13
CA ALA A 45 5.15 7.39 27.76
C ALA A 45 5.73 8.38 26.73
N LYS A 46 7.05 8.65 26.84
CA LYS A 46 7.75 9.51 25.90
C LYS A 46 7.80 8.81 24.52
N ALA A 47 7.48 9.53 23.46
CA ALA A 47 7.57 9.00 22.10
C ALA A 47 9.01 8.58 21.75
N ALA A 48 9.16 7.46 21.03
CA ALA A 48 10.43 7.09 20.42
C ALA A 48 10.86 8.12 19.37
N ASP A 49 12.16 8.40 19.28
CA ASP A 49 12.68 9.34 18.31
C ASP A 49 12.65 8.74 16.90
N LEU A 50 12.08 9.47 15.95
CA LEU A 50 12.13 9.11 14.54
C LEU A 50 13.51 9.44 13.97
N LEU A 51 14.14 8.48 13.31
CA LEU A 51 15.48 8.65 12.73
C LEU A 51 15.41 9.48 11.45
N ILE A 52 15.35 10.80 11.60
CA ILE A 52 15.24 11.75 10.47
C ILE A 52 16.37 11.59 9.45
N SER A 53 17.54 11.08 9.87
CA SER A 53 18.66 10.77 8.99
C SER A 53 18.31 9.73 7.90
N ASN A 54 17.26 8.95 8.11
CA ASN A 54 16.78 7.96 7.16
C ASN A 54 15.76 8.55 6.16
N LEU A 55 15.47 9.85 6.27
CA LEU A 55 14.63 10.56 5.31
C LEU A 55 15.49 11.33 4.33
N ASP A 56 15.26 11.15 3.03
CA ASP A 56 15.99 11.87 1.99
C ASP A 56 15.75 13.39 2.14
N ILE A 57 16.78 14.17 1.83
CA ILE A 57 16.73 15.64 1.85
C ILE A 57 15.60 16.18 0.95
N LYS A 58 15.31 15.51 -0.15
CA LYS A 58 14.17 15.83 -1.01
C LYS A 58 12.85 15.80 -0.23
N ARG A 59 12.64 14.81 0.63
CA ARG A 59 11.42 14.67 1.47
C ARG A 59 11.31 15.80 2.50
N LEU A 60 12.44 16.24 3.05
CA LEU A 60 12.47 17.37 3.97
C LEU A 60 12.07 18.66 3.26
N ILE A 61 12.59 18.87 2.03
CA ILE A 61 12.22 20.03 1.20
C ILE A 61 10.73 19.96 0.82
N GLU A 62 10.22 18.80 0.42
CA GLU A 62 8.81 18.62 0.09
C GLU A 62 7.88 18.89 1.27
N LEU A 63 8.26 18.49 2.48
CA LEU A 63 7.51 18.79 3.70
C LEU A 63 7.45 20.30 3.97
N ASP A 64 8.54 21.01 3.75
CA ASP A 64 8.60 22.47 3.98
C ASP A 64 7.93 23.25 2.85
N ALA A 65 7.93 22.73 1.63
CA ALA A 65 7.28 23.32 0.46
C ALA A 65 5.75 23.35 0.55
N CYS A 66 5.13 22.65 1.51
CA CYS A 66 3.69 22.62 1.66
C CYS A 66 3.13 23.99 2.04
N THR A 67 2.47 24.65 1.09
CA THR A 67 1.84 25.96 1.28
C THR A 67 0.55 25.93 2.10
N ARG A 68 0.07 24.75 2.46
CA ARG A 68 -1.17 24.52 3.21
C ARG A 68 -2.45 25.02 2.51
N CYS A 69 -2.42 25.14 1.18
CA CYS A 69 -3.53 25.65 0.38
C CYS A 69 -4.84 24.85 0.55
N GLY A 70 -4.75 23.55 0.90
CA GLY A 70 -5.93 22.70 1.10
C GLY A 70 -6.46 22.03 -0.17
N GLU A 71 -5.86 22.28 -1.35
CA GLU A 71 -6.33 21.70 -2.62
C GLU A 71 -6.46 20.17 -2.57
N CYS A 72 -5.53 19.51 -1.88
CA CYS A 72 -5.55 18.05 -1.71
C CYS A 72 -6.73 17.51 -0.86
N LEU A 73 -7.51 18.37 -0.20
CA LEU A 73 -8.70 17.99 0.57
C LEU A 73 -9.81 17.48 -0.34
N THR A 74 -10.20 18.30 -1.33
CA THR A 74 -11.33 18.04 -2.24
C THR A 74 -11.14 16.81 -3.11
N TRP A 75 -9.90 16.36 -3.29
CA TRP A 75 -9.54 15.23 -4.14
C TRP A 75 -9.19 13.97 -3.36
N CYS A 76 -9.32 13.98 -2.03
CA CYS A 76 -8.98 12.82 -1.23
C CYS A 76 -10.16 11.84 -1.11
N PRO A 77 -10.12 10.66 -1.77
CA PRO A 77 -11.24 9.73 -1.74
C PRO A 77 -11.46 9.12 -0.36
N VAL A 78 -10.45 9.11 0.50
CA VAL A 78 -10.59 8.61 1.88
C VAL A 78 -11.31 9.65 2.74
N TYR A 79 -10.98 10.94 2.56
CA TYR A 79 -11.67 12.02 3.26
C TYR A 79 -13.14 12.12 2.85
N ASP A 80 -13.43 11.92 1.57
CA ASP A 80 -14.81 11.93 1.04
C ASP A 80 -15.71 10.90 1.74
N GLN A 81 -15.15 9.79 2.21
CA GLN A 81 -15.89 8.73 2.89
C GLN A 81 -15.97 8.90 4.41
N ASP A 82 -14.95 9.45 5.04
CA ASP A 82 -14.81 9.45 6.52
C ASP A 82 -14.84 10.87 7.12
N GLU A 83 -14.73 11.91 6.30
CA GLU A 83 -14.72 13.34 6.66
C GLU A 83 -13.76 13.69 7.82
N LYS A 84 -12.78 12.84 8.10
CA LYS A 84 -11.83 12.96 9.20
C LYS A 84 -10.65 13.84 8.81
N GLU A 85 -10.52 15.02 9.39
CA GLU A 85 -9.50 16.00 9.01
C GLU A 85 -8.05 15.49 9.17
N SER A 86 -7.79 14.59 10.10
CA SER A 86 -6.48 13.99 10.32
C SER A 86 -5.98 13.12 9.15
N ILE A 87 -6.88 12.67 8.26
CA ILE A 87 -6.54 11.87 7.08
C ILE A 87 -6.04 12.74 5.92
N ILE A 88 -6.34 14.03 5.92
CA ILE A 88 -6.01 14.94 4.83
C ILE A 88 -4.48 15.04 4.67
N PRO A 89 -3.96 15.02 3.42
CA PRO A 89 -2.52 15.13 3.20
C PRO A 89 -1.88 16.36 3.84
N ARG A 90 -2.54 17.53 3.76
CA ARG A 90 -2.11 18.77 4.42
C ARG A 90 -1.93 18.59 5.92
N THR A 91 -2.91 17.98 6.59
CA THR A 91 -2.87 17.75 8.04
C THR A 91 -1.76 16.78 8.41
N LYS A 92 -1.58 15.69 7.65
CA LYS A 92 -0.47 14.76 7.85
C LYS A 92 0.90 15.43 7.74
N VAL A 93 1.09 16.32 6.76
CA VAL A 93 2.34 17.11 6.65
C VAL A 93 2.55 17.96 7.90
N MET A 94 1.48 18.65 8.36
CA MET A 94 1.58 19.51 9.55
C MET A 94 1.88 18.71 10.82
N ASP A 95 1.21 17.57 11.00
CA ASP A 95 1.42 16.71 12.16
C ASP A 95 2.83 16.09 12.16
N PHE A 96 3.30 15.63 11.01
CA PHE A 96 4.65 15.12 10.90
C PHE A 96 5.71 16.19 11.17
N LEU A 97 5.54 17.40 10.62
CA LEU A 97 6.41 18.53 10.93
C LEU A 97 6.39 18.89 12.42
N ARG A 98 5.22 18.78 13.09
CA ARG A 98 5.10 18.99 14.54
C ARG A 98 5.92 17.95 15.32
N ILE A 99 5.83 16.68 14.92
CA ILE A 99 6.62 15.59 15.52
C ILE A 99 8.12 15.89 15.33
N LEU A 100 8.56 16.16 14.11
CA LEU A 100 9.95 16.45 13.81
C LEU A 100 10.49 17.65 14.58
N ARG A 101 9.75 18.76 14.64
CA ARG A 101 10.14 19.96 15.39
C ARG A 101 10.23 19.70 16.89
N SER A 102 9.34 18.88 17.44
CA SER A 102 9.40 18.48 18.83
C SER A 102 10.61 17.58 19.14
N GLN A 103 10.98 16.69 18.24
CA GLN A 103 12.08 15.74 18.46
C GLN A 103 13.45 16.34 18.11
N HIS A 104 13.57 17.04 16.98
CA HIS A 104 14.82 17.48 16.41
C HIS A 104 14.99 19.01 16.31
N GLY A 105 13.91 19.78 16.52
CA GLY A 105 13.96 21.24 16.46
C GLY A 105 14.73 21.83 17.64
N ILE A 106 15.41 22.98 17.40
CA ILE A 106 16.24 23.68 18.40
C ILE A 106 15.46 23.95 19.70
N VAL A 107 14.22 24.43 19.60
CA VAL A 107 13.37 24.71 20.77
C VAL A 107 13.08 23.42 21.54
N GLY A 108 12.75 22.35 20.83
CA GLY A 108 12.52 21.03 21.43
C GLY A 108 13.75 20.51 22.17
N GLN A 109 14.92 20.63 21.57
CA GLN A 109 16.20 20.23 22.18
C GLN A 109 16.51 21.04 23.42
N ILE A 110 16.33 22.38 23.39
CA ILE A 110 16.53 23.25 24.56
C ILE A 110 15.57 22.88 25.70
N ILE A 111 14.30 22.66 25.37
CA ILE A 111 13.28 22.33 26.39
C ILE A 111 13.56 20.94 27.01
N LYS A 112 14.01 19.97 26.22
CA LYS A 112 14.34 18.62 26.69
C LYS A 112 15.68 18.55 27.43
N SER A 113 16.56 19.53 27.25
CA SER A 113 17.88 19.54 27.89
C SER A 113 17.78 19.76 29.40
N ASP A 114 18.41 18.89 30.18
CA ASP A 114 18.48 19.04 31.66
C ASP A 114 19.30 20.26 32.08
N LYS A 115 20.17 20.77 31.21
CA LYS A 115 21.02 21.94 31.46
C LYS A 115 20.27 23.29 31.30
N SER A 116 19.07 23.29 30.73
CA SER A 116 18.32 24.52 30.48
C SER A 116 17.55 24.99 31.73
N PRO A 117 17.65 26.28 32.10
CA PRO A 117 16.90 26.84 33.23
C PRO A 117 15.37 26.67 33.06
N GLY A 118 14.67 26.32 34.14
CA GLY A 118 13.22 26.10 34.10
C GLY A 118 12.41 27.31 33.62
N ALA A 119 12.86 28.54 33.96
CA ALA A 119 12.28 29.76 33.46
C ALA A 119 12.37 29.91 31.94
N LEU A 120 13.53 29.57 31.36
CA LEU A 120 13.75 29.58 29.92
C LEU A 120 12.86 28.55 29.21
N LYS A 121 12.72 27.33 29.77
CA LYS A 121 11.82 26.29 29.22
C LYS A 121 10.38 26.79 29.18
N LYS A 122 9.87 27.39 30.27
CA LYS A 122 8.52 27.95 30.33
C LYS A 122 8.32 29.06 29.32
N LEU A 123 9.29 29.99 29.21
CA LEU A 123 9.24 31.10 28.26
C LEU A 123 9.20 30.58 26.80
N LEU A 124 10.10 29.67 26.44
CA LEU A 124 10.14 29.08 25.10
C LEU A 124 8.87 28.26 24.80
N SER A 125 8.36 27.49 25.76
CA SER A 125 7.11 26.76 25.58
C SER A 125 5.93 27.67 25.32
N ALA A 126 5.84 28.80 26.03
CA ALA A 126 4.77 29.79 25.82
C ALA A 126 4.92 30.53 24.48
N LEU A 127 6.12 31.04 24.18
CA LEU A 127 6.39 31.83 22.98
C LEU A 127 6.19 31.03 21.69
N PHE A 128 6.68 29.77 21.65
CA PHE A 128 6.62 28.89 20.47
C PHE A 128 5.42 27.94 20.52
N ARG A 129 4.52 28.07 21.50
CA ARG A 129 3.39 27.14 21.74
C ARG A 129 3.84 25.68 21.68
N TYR A 130 5.03 25.41 22.26
CA TYR A 130 5.63 24.08 22.23
C TYR A 130 4.80 23.12 23.09
N ARG A 131 4.41 22.01 22.47
CA ARG A 131 3.83 20.86 23.15
C ARG A 131 4.73 19.66 22.94
N GLU A 132 5.09 19.00 24.02
CA GLU A 132 5.82 17.74 23.95
C GLU A 132 4.96 16.68 23.25
N ILE A 133 5.57 15.96 22.31
CA ILE A 133 4.93 14.86 21.61
C ILE A 133 4.98 13.61 22.47
N THR A 134 3.83 13.01 22.69
CA THR A 134 3.65 11.77 23.43
C THR A 134 3.72 10.56 22.51
N ASP A 135 3.91 9.37 23.08
CA ASP A 135 3.80 8.10 22.36
C ASP A 135 2.45 7.95 21.64
N GLN A 136 1.35 8.39 22.29
CA GLN A 136 0.02 8.37 21.69
C GLN A 136 -0.09 9.30 20.47
N ASP A 137 0.49 10.49 20.50
CA ASP A 137 0.47 11.40 19.33
C ASP A 137 1.11 10.74 18.11
N VAL A 138 2.19 9.94 18.28
CA VAL A 138 2.84 9.23 17.18
C VAL A 138 2.01 8.02 16.72
N ARG A 139 1.35 7.32 17.63
CA ARG A 139 0.43 6.21 17.27
C ARG A 139 -0.77 6.71 16.48
N ASP A 140 -1.37 7.83 16.91
CA ASP A 140 -2.50 8.44 16.21
C ASP A 140 -2.08 8.91 14.82
N PHE A 141 -0.90 9.51 14.71
CA PHE A 141 -0.32 9.88 13.42
C PHE A 141 -0.09 8.65 12.53
N ALA A 142 0.48 7.57 13.07
CA ALA A 142 0.70 6.32 12.34
C ALA A 142 -0.63 5.73 11.84
N GLN A 143 -1.67 5.70 12.68
CA GLN A 143 -3.01 5.25 12.29
C GLN A 143 -3.52 6.05 11.08
N ASN A 144 -3.52 7.38 11.18
CA ASN A 144 -3.98 8.26 10.10
C ASN A 144 -3.14 8.13 8.81
N LEU A 145 -1.84 7.82 8.96
CA LEU A 145 -0.94 7.61 7.83
C LEU A 145 -1.27 6.31 7.08
N TYR A 146 -1.65 5.24 7.80
CA TYR A 146 -2.03 3.95 7.20
C TYR A 146 -3.46 3.93 6.63
N GLU A 147 -4.34 4.80 7.06
CA GLU A 147 -5.68 4.99 6.46
C GLU A 147 -5.60 5.53 5.03
N CYS A 148 -4.45 6.09 4.62
CA CYS A 148 -4.22 6.58 3.26
C CYS A 148 -4.09 5.42 2.27
N SER A 149 -4.94 5.42 1.21
CA SER A 149 -4.91 4.45 0.13
C SER A 149 -3.73 4.59 -0.84
N THR A 150 -2.91 5.64 -0.70
CA THR A 150 -1.79 5.98 -1.62
C THR A 150 -2.21 6.11 -3.10
N CYS A 151 -3.41 6.64 -3.36
CA CYS A 151 -3.95 6.78 -4.71
C CYS A 151 -3.23 7.82 -5.59
N GLY A 152 -2.44 8.73 -5.00
CA GLY A 152 -1.68 9.74 -5.72
C GLY A 152 -2.42 11.03 -6.08
N GLN A 153 -3.73 11.14 -5.87
CA GLN A 153 -4.49 12.33 -6.25
C GLN A 153 -3.94 13.62 -5.64
N CYS A 154 -3.52 13.57 -4.37
CA CYS A 154 -2.91 14.71 -3.70
C CYS A 154 -1.58 15.16 -4.30
N HIS A 155 -0.85 14.28 -5.00
CA HIS A 155 0.32 14.64 -5.78
C HIS A 155 -0.08 15.39 -7.06
N VAL A 156 -1.05 14.82 -7.80
CA VAL A 156 -1.50 15.38 -9.09
C VAL A 156 -2.02 16.81 -8.96
N VAL A 157 -2.77 17.09 -7.89
CA VAL A 157 -3.39 18.42 -7.68
C VAL A 157 -2.51 19.40 -6.89
N CYS A 158 -1.33 18.96 -6.44
CA CYS A 158 -0.47 19.79 -5.60
C CYS A 158 0.21 20.91 -6.40
N PRO A 159 -0.06 22.19 -6.13
CA PRO A 159 0.59 23.30 -6.84
C PRO A 159 2.11 23.39 -6.57
N ALA A 160 2.56 22.83 -5.43
CA ALA A 160 3.98 22.73 -5.08
C ALA A 160 4.63 21.43 -5.61
N ASN A 161 3.90 20.62 -6.37
CA ASN A 161 4.36 19.36 -6.97
C ASN A 161 5.03 18.39 -5.97
N ILE A 162 4.48 18.30 -4.75
CA ILE A 162 4.98 17.40 -3.72
C ILE A 162 4.66 15.96 -4.10
N ASP A 163 5.66 15.10 -4.15
CA ASP A 163 5.50 13.67 -4.40
C ASP A 163 4.99 12.95 -3.15
N THR A 164 3.70 13.15 -2.88
CA THR A 164 3.06 12.70 -1.65
C THR A 164 3.02 11.18 -1.51
N VAL A 165 2.99 10.42 -2.61
CA VAL A 165 2.97 8.95 -2.54
C VAL A 165 4.27 8.44 -1.94
N ASN A 166 5.39 8.82 -2.53
CA ASN A 166 6.69 8.41 -2.04
C ASN A 166 7.01 9.01 -0.67
N LEU A 167 6.55 10.24 -0.40
CA LEU A 167 6.67 10.87 0.92
C LEU A 167 6.00 10.02 2.01
N TRP A 168 4.76 9.54 1.76
CA TRP A 168 4.05 8.70 2.74
C TRP A 168 4.70 7.32 2.89
N GLU A 169 5.22 6.74 1.83
CA GLU A 169 5.94 5.46 1.88
C GLU A 169 7.24 5.58 2.72
N ASP A 170 8.00 6.66 2.52
CA ASP A 170 9.22 6.93 3.28
C ASP A 170 8.91 7.21 4.76
N ILE A 171 7.85 7.98 5.07
CA ILE A 171 7.43 8.22 6.45
C ILE A 171 6.91 6.92 7.10
N ARG A 172 6.19 6.05 6.39
CA ARG A 172 5.80 4.73 6.91
C ARG A 172 7.02 3.88 7.28
N ARG A 173 8.10 3.96 6.50
CA ARG A 173 9.36 3.29 6.82
C ARG A 173 9.94 3.80 8.14
N LEU A 174 9.96 5.11 8.38
CA LEU A 174 10.40 5.68 9.65
C LEU A 174 9.52 5.24 10.83
N ILE A 175 8.22 5.23 10.65
CA ILE A 175 7.24 4.79 11.65
C ILE A 175 7.46 3.32 12.02
N VAL A 176 7.71 2.45 11.03
CA VAL A 176 8.03 1.03 11.27
C VAL A 176 9.36 0.86 12.01
N GLN A 177 10.39 1.60 11.61
CA GLN A 177 11.71 1.57 12.27
C GLN A 177 11.63 2.03 13.74
N ALA A 178 10.74 2.98 14.04
CA ALA A 178 10.51 3.46 15.40
C ALA A 178 9.54 2.56 16.23
N GLY A 179 9.03 1.47 15.65
CA GLY A 179 8.16 0.51 16.33
C GLY A 179 6.68 0.89 16.40
N TYR A 180 6.23 1.89 15.61
CA TYR A 180 4.82 2.32 15.54
C TYR A 180 4.05 1.71 14.35
N GLY A 181 4.68 0.87 13.56
CA GLY A 181 4.08 0.20 12.40
C GLY A 181 4.74 -1.15 12.11
N PRO A 182 4.20 -1.92 11.17
CA PRO A 182 2.86 -1.78 10.61
C PRO A 182 1.76 -1.98 11.67
N LEU A 183 0.52 -1.56 11.38
CA LEU A 183 -0.61 -1.75 12.29
C LEU A 183 -0.85 -3.24 12.57
N GLU A 184 -1.47 -3.56 13.70
CA GLU A 184 -1.70 -4.94 14.12
C GLU A 184 -2.48 -5.73 13.05
N SER A 185 -3.52 -5.13 12.46
CA SER A 185 -4.31 -5.70 11.37
C SER A 185 -3.49 -6.04 10.10
N GLN A 186 -2.34 -5.41 9.91
CA GLN A 186 -1.49 -5.56 8.74
C GLN A 186 -0.39 -6.61 8.94
N LYS A 187 -0.07 -6.98 10.19
CA LYS A 187 1.03 -7.90 10.51
C LYS A 187 0.88 -9.28 9.88
N ALA A 188 -0.36 -9.79 9.80
CA ALA A 188 -0.63 -11.09 9.16
C ALA A 188 -0.24 -11.07 7.67
N LEU A 189 -0.48 -9.97 6.99
CA LEU A 189 -0.17 -9.77 5.58
C LEU A 189 1.35 -9.69 5.36
N VAL A 190 2.05 -8.92 6.18
CA VAL A 190 3.52 -8.84 6.18
C VAL A 190 4.15 -10.22 6.44
N LYS A 191 3.67 -10.93 7.47
CA LYS A 191 4.12 -12.30 7.79
C LYS A 191 3.90 -13.24 6.60
N SER A 192 2.77 -13.13 5.92
CA SER A 192 2.46 -13.96 4.76
C SER A 192 3.46 -13.75 3.61
N VAL A 193 3.77 -12.49 3.29
CA VAL A 193 4.77 -12.20 2.24
C VAL A 193 6.14 -12.74 2.61
N LYS A 194 6.57 -12.59 3.86
CA LYS A 194 7.86 -13.12 4.35
C LYS A 194 7.94 -14.65 4.30
N SER A 195 6.83 -15.35 4.56
CA SER A 195 6.80 -16.82 4.67
C SER A 195 6.47 -17.53 3.35
N TYR A 196 5.63 -16.92 2.52
CA TYR A 196 5.05 -17.57 1.33
C TYR A 196 5.32 -16.82 0.03
N ASP A 197 6.06 -15.73 0.03
CA ASP A 197 6.28 -14.83 -1.11
C ASP A 197 4.96 -14.32 -1.75
N ASN A 198 3.89 -14.21 -0.97
CA ASN A 198 2.62 -13.63 -1.39
C ASN A 198 1.77 -13.17 -0.19
N PRO A 199 0.86 -12.19 -0.36
CA PRO A 199 0.01 -11.69 0.71
C PRO A 199 -1.23 -12.55 1.02
N TRP A 200 -1.45 -13.65 0.28
CA TRP A 200 -2.67 -14.45 0.32
C TRP A 200 -2.64 -15.62 1.31
N GLN A 201 -1.60 -15.73 2.12
CA GLN A 201 -1.38 -16.84 3.07
C GLN A 201 -1.47 -18.24 2.41
N GLN A 202 -1.09 -18.31 1.14
CA GLN A 202 -1.15 -19.52 0.34
C GLN A 202 0.25 -20.06 0.02
N PRO A 203 0.44 -21.38 0.04
CA PRO A 203 1.73 -21.99 -0.36
C PRO A 203 2.09 -21.63 -1.81
N ARG A 204 3.37 -21.39 -2.09
CA ARG A 204 3.89 -21.11 -3.45
C ARG A 204 3.46 -22.13 -4.49
N ALA A 205 3.39 -23.43 -4.11
CA ALA A 205 2.90 -24.50 -4.98
C ALA A 205 1.45 -24.29 -5.46
N GLY A 206 0.68 -23.47 -4.74
CA GLY A 206 -0.69 -23.09 -5.10
C GLY A 206 -0.78 -22.12 -6.27
N ARG A 207 0.29 -21.35 -6.57
CA ARG A 207 0.30 -20.27 -7.56
C ARG A 207 -0.13 -20.69 -8.96
N THR A 208 0.14 -21.91 -9.37
CA THR A 208 -0.21 -22.43 -10.71
C THR A 208 -1.50 -23.23 -10.77
N LYS A 209 -2.22 -23.38 -9.66
CA LYS A 209 -3.46 -24.20 -9.62
C LYS A 209 -4.55 -23.66 -10.54
N TRP A 210 -4.65 -22.34 -10.66
CA TRP A 210 -5.63 -21.70 -11.53
C TRP A 210 -5.47 -22.10 -13.00
N ALA A 211 -4.24 -22.19 -13.53
CA ALA A 211 -3.98 -22.55 -14.92
C ALA A 211 -4.41 -24.00 -15.23
N ARG A 212 -4.10 -24.94 -14.32
CA ARG A 212 -4.55 -26.34 -14.46
C ARG A 212 -6.07 -26.45 -14.45
N ARG A 213 -6.74 -25.65 -13.62
CA ARG A 213 -8.20 -25.61 -13.57
C ARG A 213 -8.74 -24.98 -14.86
N ALA A 214 -8.22 -23.86 -15.30
CA ALA A 214 -8.63 -23.20 -16.54
C ALA A 214 -8.46 -24.11 -17.77
N LYS A 215 -7.38 -24.90 -17.86
CA LYS A 215 -7.20 -25.88 -18.93
C LYS A 215 -8.23 -27.00 -18.84
N LYS A 216 -8.53 -27.52 -17.64
CA LYS A 216 -9.57 -28.55 -17.43
C LYS A 216 -10.96 -28.06 -17.83
N GLU A 217 -11.24 -26.77 -17.62
CA GLU A 217 -12.50 -26.11 -17.97
C GLU A 217 -12.52 -25.60 -19.42
N ASN A 218 -11.50 -25.88 -20.23
CA ASN A 218 -11.31 -25.40 -21.62
C ASN A 218 -11.35 -23.87 -21.76
N LEU A 219 -10.92 -23.15 -20.73
CA LEU A 219 -10.83 -21.68 -20.74
C LEU A 219 -9.52 -21.16 -21.34
N ILE A 220 -8.49 -22.01 -21.40
CA ILE A 220 -7.21 -21.79 -22.07
C ILE A 220 -6.85 -23.03 -22.88
N ALA A 221 -6.23 -22.85 -24.05
CA ALA A 221 -5.85 -23.94 -24.93
C ALA A 221 -4.75 -24.80 -24.32
N ASP A 222 -3.69 -24.16 -23.82
CA ASP A 222 -2.55 -24.82 -23.22
C ASP A 222 -2.10 -24.20 -21.90
N LEU A 223 -1.33 -24.96 -21.10
CA LEU A 223 -0.72 -24.41 -19.90
C LEU A 223 0.38 -23.41 -20.30
N PRO A 224 0.46 -22.25 -19.62
CA PRO A 224 1.53 -21.28 -19.86
C PRO A 224 2.92 -21.94 -19.69
N LYS A 225 3.81 -21.70 -20.63
CA LYS A 225 5.18 -22.23 -20.58
C LYS A 225 6.03 -21.43 -19.58
N GLU A 226 6.88 -22.13 -18.84
CA GLU A 226 7.83 -21.46 -17.94
C GLU A 226 8.94 -20.77 -18.76
N MET A 227 9.35 -19.56 -18.36
CA MET A 227 10.43 -18.78 -19.01
C MET A 227 11.69 -19.61 -19.26
N LYS A 228 12.09 -20.44 -18.31
CA LYS A 228 13.27 -21.32 -18.41
C LYS A 228 13.19 -22.36 -19.55
N LYS A 229 11.99 -22.61 -20.08
CA LYS A 229 11.72 -23.63 -21.11
C LYS A 229 11.37 -23.01 -22.46
N THR A 230 11.30 -21.68 -22.53
CA THR A 230 10.99 -20.94 -23.76
C THR A 230 12.17 -20.07 -24.13
N GLY A 231 12.33 -19.70 -25.32
CA GLY A 231 13.22 -18.59 -25.72
C GLY A 231 12.47 -17.25 -25.77
N ALA A 232 11.30 -17.17 -25.17
CA ALA A 232 10.42 -16.04 -25.27
C ALA A 232 11.08 -14.74 -24.79
N LYS A 233 10.83 -13.64 -25.51
CA LYS A 233 11.31 -12.31 -25.16
C LYS A 233 10.31 -11.52 -24.30
N VAL A 234 9.14 -12.10 -24.06
CA VAL A 234 8.08 -11.50 -23.25
C VAL A 234 7.86 -12.34 -21.99
N LEU A 235 7.97 -11.68 -20.82
CA LEU A 235 7.57 -12.24 -19.55
C LEU A 235 6.15 -11.79 -19.21
N LEU A 236 5.24 -12.70 -19.00
CA LEU A 236 3.95 -12.42 -18.35
C LEU A 236 4.11 -12.60 -16.83
N PHE A 237 4.19 -11.48 -16.11
CA PHE A 237 4.21 -11.44 -14.65
C PHE A 237 2.77 -11.34 -14.14
N LEU A 238 2.22 -12.47 -13.70
CA LEU A 238 0.81 -12.60 -13.33
C LEU A 238 0.46 -11.85 -12.03
N GLY A 239 1.38 -11.80 -11.09
CA GLY A 239 1.14 -11.25 -9.77
C GLY A 239 0.38 -12.20 -8.85
N CYS A 240 0.29 -11.80 -7.58
CA CYS A 240 -0.28 -12.66 -6.55
C CYS A 240 -1.81 -12.74 -6.64
N THR A 241 -2.49 -11.62 -6.86
CA THR A 241 -3.95 -11.55 -6.87
C THR A 241 -4.56 -12.42 -7.98
N ALA A 242 -4.09 -12.29 -9.22
CA ALA A 242 -4.57 -13.11 -10.33
C ALA A 242 -4.25 -14.61 -10.14
N SER A 243 -3.23 -14.95 -9.34
CA SER A 243 -2.86 -16.34 -9.07
C SER A 243 -3.67 -17.01 -7.97
N TYR A 244 -4.08 -16.26 -6.94
CA TYR A 244 -4.67 -16.85 -5.73
C TYR A 244 -6.12 -16.44 -5.48
N ASP A 245 -6.53 -15.22 -5.86
CA ASP A 245 -7.89 -14.74 -5.63
C ASP A 245 -8.87 -15.44 -6.57
N ILE A 246 -9.91 -16.03 -5.97
CA ILE A 246 -10.91 -16.78 -6.71
C ILE A 246 -11.72 -15.90 -7.66
N ASN A 247 -11.92 -14.63 -7.31
CA ASN A 247 -12.73 -13.68 -8.07
C ASN A 247 -11.92 -13.03 -9.22
N VAL A 248 -10.60 -12.99 -9.09
CA VAL A 248 -9.70 -12.25 -10.01
C VAL A 248 -8.95 -13.17 -10.97
N LYS A 249 -8.94 -14.50 -10.77
CA LYS A 249 -8.21 -15.41 -11.69
C LYS A 249 -8.68 -15.36 -13.15
N GLN A 250 -9.89 -14.90 -13.42
CA GLN A 250 -10.34 -14.68 -14.80
C GLN A 250 -9.48 -13.65 -15.54
N VAL A 251 -8.88 -12.71 -14.80
CA VAL A 251 -7.92 -11.75 -15.39
C VAL A 251 -6.71 -12.48 -15.97
N ALA A 252 -6.18 -13.48 -15.25
CA ALA A 252 -5.06 -14.28 -15.76
C ALA A 252 -5.46 -15.07 -17.02
N VAL A 253 -6.63 -15.70 -17.03
CA VAL A 253 -7.19 -16.43 -18.16
C VAL A 253 -7.36 -15.51 -19.38
N SER A 254 -8.02 -14.38 -19.20
CA SER A 254 -8.26 -13.44 -20.28
C SER A 254 -6.97 -12.83 -20.84
N THR A 255 -6.00 -12.52 -19.97
CA THR A 255 -4.70 -12.01 -20.40
C THR A 255 -3.96 -13.02 -21.28
N ILE A 256 -3.96 -14.31 -20.89
CA ILE A 256 -3.35 -15.37 -21.68
C ILE A 256 -4.05 -15.51 -23.03
N ASN A 257 -5.37 -15.59 -23.05
CA ASN A 257 -6.12 -15.72 -24.31
C ASN A 257 -5.85 -14.54 -25.25
N ILE A 258 -5.73 -13.33 -24.74
CA ILE A 258 -5.37 -12.14 -25.56
C ILE A 258 -3.97 -12.30 -26.14
N LEU A 259 -2.97 -12.71 -25.34
CA LEU A 259 -1.61 -12.92 -25.85
C LEU A 259 -1.54 -14.01 -26.92
N GLU A 260 -2.26 -15.11 -26.73
CA GLU A 260 -2.36 -16.21 -27.68
C GLU A 260 -3.07 -15.77 -28.99
N MET A 261 -4.18 -15.06 -28.89
CA MET A 261 -4.89 -14.51 -30.06
C MET A 261 -4.01 -13.54 -30.88
N LEU A 262 -3.14 -12.79 -30.22
CA LEU A 262 -2.20 -11.87 -30.85
C LEU A 262 -0.94 -12.58 -31.37
N GLY A 263 -0.79 -13.89 -31.15
CA GLY A 263 0.40 -14.65 -31.54
C GLY A 263 1.67 -14.23 -30.79
N ILE A 264 1.55 -13.67 -29.59
CA ILE A 264 2.68 -13.24 -28.79
C ILE A 264 3.28 -14.45 -28.07
N ASP A 265 4.54 -14.75 -28.36
CA ASP A 265 5.30 -15.79 -27.62
C ASP A 265 5.74 -15.22 -26.26
N TYR A 266 5.26 -15.82 -25.17
CA TYR A 266 5.50 -15.39 -23.80
C TYR A 266 5.85 -16.57 -22.89
N GLY A 267 6.50 -16.26 -21.79
CA GLY A 267 6.74 -17.20 -20.70
C GLY A 267 6.26 -16.65 -19.36
N VAL A 268 6.09 -17.54 -18.38
CA VAL A 268 5.73 -17.21 -17.00
C VAL A 268 6.78 -17.78 -16.04
N PHE A 269 6.89 -17.22 -14.83
CA PHE A 269 7.72 -17.85 -13.79
C PHE A 269 7.02 -19.02 -13.09
N GLY A 270 5.71 -19.13 -13.24
CA GLY A 270 4.94 -20.23 -12.66
C GLY A 270 5.02 -20.23 -11.11
N LYS A 271 5.43 -21.37 -10.55
CA LYS A 271 5.58 -21.50 -9.07
C LYS A 271 6.77 -20.69 -8.51
N ASP A 272 7.72 -20.32 -9.37
CA ASP A 272 8.93 -19.58 -8.94
C ASP A 272 8.66 -18.05 -8.86
N GLU A 273 7.53 -17.57 -9.39
CA GLU A 273 7.14 -16.16 -9.29
C GLU A 273 6.92 -15.76 -7.84
N LYS A 274 7.59 -14.69 -7.41
CA LYS A 274 7.43 -14.09 -6.09
C LYS A 274 6.51 -12.88 -6.14
N CYS A 275 6.08 -12.40 -4.96
CA CYS A 275 5.42 -11.10 -4.86
C CYS A 275 6.32 -9.99 -5.41
N CYS A 276 5.72 -8.99 -6.06
CA CYS A 276 6.46 -7.79 -6.45
C CYS A 276 6.94 -6.93 -5.26
N GLY A 277 6.46 -7.21 -4.06
CA GLY A 277 6.85 -6.46 -2.87
C GLY A 277 6.06 -5.17 -2.63
N SER A 278 5.12 -4.79 -3.50
CA SER A 278 4.37 -3.52 -3.34
C SER A 278 3.69 -3.40 -1.97
N VAL A 279 3.22 -4.51 -1.43
CA VAL A 279 2.62 -4.57 -0.09
C VAL A 279 3.64 -4.18 0.98
N MET A 280 4.87 -4.71 0.89
CA MET A 280 5.94 -4.41 1.86
C MET A 280 6.35 -2.94 1.81
N LEU A 281 6.49 -2.39 0.60
CA LEU A 281 6.76 -0.97 0.41
C LEU A 281 5.68 -0.10 1.05
N ARG A 282 4.41 -0.42 0.79
CA ARG A 282 3.28 0.33 1.35
C ARG A 282 3.12 0.19 2.85
N MET A 283 3.60 -0.90 3.43
CA MET A 283 3.66 -1.08 4.87
C MET A 283 4.90 -0.42 5.51
N GLY A 284 5.86 0.05 4.71
CA GLY A 284 7.14 0.58 5.18
C GLY A 284 8.08 -0.49 5.72
N ASP A 285 7.86 -1.76 5.35
CA ASP A 285 8.70 -2.88 5.84
C ASP A 285 10.00 -2.96 5.02
N PRO A 286 11.18 -3.00 5.67
CA PRO A 286 12.49 -3.00 5.01
C PRO A 286 12.74 -4.23 4.13
N GLU A 287 11.97 -5.31 4.29
CA GLU A 287 12.04 -6.50 3.42
C GLU A 287 11.74 -6.21 1.95
N PHE A 288 11.13 -5.05 1.64
CA PHE A 288 10.90 -4.64 0.26
C PHE A 288 12.17 -4.64 -0.57
N GLU A 289 13.27 -4.10 -0.04
CA GLU A 289 14.55 -4.01 -0.76
C GLU A 289 15.10 -5.39 -1.10
N ARG A 290 15.02 -6.35 -0.18
CA ARG A 290 15.42 -7.73 -0.44
C ARG A 290 14.54 -8.38 -1.51
N ILE A 291 13.21 -8.21 -1.43
CA ILE A 291 12.28 -8.78 -2.42
C ILE A 291 12.54 -8.19 -3.81
N ALA A 292 12.76 -6.88 -3.90
CA ALA A 292 13.05 -6.21 -5.16
C ALA A 292 14.37 -6.73 -5.76
N SER A 293 15.43 -6.81 -4.96
CA SER A 293 16.73 -7.35 -5.39
C SER A 293 16.64 -8.79 -5.88
N ASP A 294 15.91 -9.65 -5.14
CA ASP A 294 15.67 -11.05 -5.54
C ASP A 294 14.94 -11.16 -6.88
N ASN A 295 13.90 -10.32 -7.07
CA ASN A 295 13.15 -10.28 -8.32
C ASN A 295 13.98 -9.73 -9.48
N LEU A 296 14.76 -8.66 -9.27
CA LEU A 296 15.66 -8.10 -10.28
C LEU A 296 16.67 -9.15 -10.75
N LYS A 297 17.25 -9.91 -9.83
CA LYS A 297 18.14 -11.01 -10.18
C LYS A 297 17.43 -12.07 -11.02
N MET A 298 16.22 -12.48 -10.62
CA MET A 298 15.42 -13.43 -11.36
C MET A 298 15.05 -12.91 -12.76
N PHE A 299 14.77 -11.61 -12.89
CA PHE A 299 14.46 -10.96 -14.17
C PHE A 299 15.69 -10.94 -15.08
N HIS A 300 16.85 -10.57 -14.55
CA HIS A 300 18.11 -10.59 -15.28
C HIS A 300 18.45 -12.00 -15.79
N ASP A 301 18.37 -13.00 -14.92
CA ASP A 301 18.68 -14.39 -15.26
C ASP A 301 17.71 -14.98 -16.32
N ALA A 302 16.48 -14.48 -16.38
CA ALA A 302 15.49 -14.90 -17.37
C ALA A 302 15.69 -14.30 -18.76
N GLY A 303 16.38 -13.15 -18.89
CA GLY A 303 16.82 -12.55 -20.15
C GLY A 303 15.70 -12.10 -21.09
N PHE A 304 14.52 -11.78 -20.61
CA PHE A 304 13.42 -11.23 -21.41
C PHE A 304 13.67 -9.73 -21.75
N GLN A 305 12.94 -9.23 -22.73
CA GLN A 305 13.02 -7.83 -23.17
C GLN A 305 11.81 -7.00 -22.72
N THR A 306 10.65 -7.63 -22.60
CA THR A 306 9.39 -6.98 -22.25
C THR A 306 8.72 -7.71 -21.11
N LEU A 307 8.24 -6.96 -20.10
CA LEU A 307 7.43 -7.48 -19.02
C LEU A 307 5.99 -6.97 -19.17
N ILE A 308 5.05 -7.88 -19.16
CA ILE A 308 3.61 -7.60 -19.18
C ILE A 308 3.03 -8.00 -17.82
N THR A 309 2.20 -7.16 -17.25
CA THR A 309 1.41 -7.47 -16.06
C THR A 309 0.07 -6.79 -16.11
N SER A 310 -0.98 -7.46 -15.67
CA SER A 310 -2.34 -6.91 -15.54
C SER A 310 -2.59 -6.22 -14.19
N CYS A 311 -1.64 -6.32 -13.25
CA CYS A 311 -1.76 -5.73 -11.92
C CYS A 311 -1.11 -4.33 -11.88
N ALA A 312 -1.92 -3.28 -11.66
CA ALA A 312 -1.43 -1.90 -11.55
C ALA A 312 -0.39 -1.73 -10.42
N GLY A 313 -0.56 -2.42 -9.28
CA GLY A 313 0.40 -2.39 -8.17
C GLY A 313 1.73 -3.03 -8.55
N CYS A 314 1.72 -4.17 -9.26
CA CYS A 314 2.94 -4.79 -9.77
C CYS A 314 3.62 -3.90 -10.81
N PHE A 315 2.83 -3.32 -11.74
CA PHE A 315 3.35 -2.42 -12.77
C PHE A 315 4.10 -1.22 -12.17
N LYS A 316 3.42 -0.48 -11.26
CA LYS A 316 4.04 0.68 -10.60
C LYS A 316 5.32 0.28 -9.86
N THR A 317 5.24 -0.77 -9.05
CA THR A 317 6.37 -1.20 -8.21
C THR A 317 7.57 -1.64 -9.04
N ILE A 318 7.35 -2.46 -10.09
CA ILE A 318 8.46 -2.92 -10.93
C ILE A 318 9.04 -1.78 -11.78
N LYS A 319 8.18 -0.90 -12.31
CA LYS A 319 8.62 0.18 -13.21
C LYS A 319 9.24 1.37 -12.47
N GLU A 320 8.68 1.76 -11.33
CA GLU A 320 9.02 3.03 -10.67
C GLU A 320 9.79 2.85 -9.36
N ASP A 321 9.49 1.78 -8.60
CA ASP A 321 10.08 1.61 -7.28
C ASP A 321 11.35 0.75 -7.32
N TYR A 322 11.42 -0.32 -8.15
CA TYR A 322 12.61 -1.15 -8.31
C TYR A 322 13.87 -0.39 -8.78
N PRO A 323 13.79 0.61 -9.68
CA PRO A 323 14.98 1.39 -10.05
C PRO A 323 15.62 2.19 -8.91
N ARG A 324 14.98 2.24 -7.73
CA ARG A 324 15.48 2.95 -6.54
C ARG A 324 16.21 2.02 -5.56
N VAL A 325 16.18 0.72 -5.79
CA VAL A 325 16.83 -0.33 -5.01
C VAL A 325 18.15 -0.74 -5.66
#